data_dcfe3b9c799e58bd0ad5dcac2ec57f18
#
_entry.id   dcfe3b9c799e58bd0ad5dcac2ec57f18
#
_cell.length_a   1.000
_cell.length_b   1.000
_cell.length_c   1.000
_cell.angle_alpha   90.00
_cell.angle_beta   90.00
_cell.angle_gamma   90.00
#
_symmetry.space_group_name_H-M   'P 1'
#
loop_
_entity.id
_entity.type
_entity.pdbx_description
1 polymer ?
#
loop_
_entity_poly.entity_id
_entity_poly.type
_entity_poly.pdbx_seq_one_letter_code
_entity_poly.pdbx_strand_id
1 'polypeptide(L)'
;MKKSFILAAAALFWAASALFAQDGTGLTEEVFYLMPKMANGSVYFNNRAPANGALNICAVDNTVRYMDHGTELSVEIDDTMTRVVIDGVIFVPYEGVFLRLYPFGEDCGVAVRRNITVMNDGKTASFGMESNTTAVTSIEGFSTVGKTFTLEEGANIPYRMSHTAYVYRNGNFMALSKKNLQKCFPEAKDKIEAYFSEHKKLENSETQKVLQLVREWTGN
;
A
#
# COMPACT_ATOMS: atom_id res chain seq x y z
N MET A 1 -51.47 -14.73 9.63
CA MET A 1 -50.15 -15.22 10.10
C MET A 1 -49.04 -14.35 9.43
N LYS A 2 -48.52 -13.38 10.15
CA LYS A 2 -47.45 -12.50 9.66
C LYS A 2 -46.10 -13.10 10.04
N LYS A 3 -45.28 -13.50 9.04
CA LYS A 3 -43.89 -13.94 9.25
C LYS A 3 -43.00 -12.73 9.28
N SER A 4 -42.50 -12.39 10.47
CA SER A 4 -41.47 -11.38 10.66
C SER A 4 -40.10 -11.96 10.21
N PHE A 5 -39.53 -11.39 9.18
CA PHE A 5 -38.12 -11.61 8.81
C PHE A 5 -37.27 -10.71 9.70
N ILE A 6 -36.52 -11.30 10.60
CA ILE A 6 -35.46 -10.61 11.35
C ILE A 6 -34.22 -10.60 10.43
N LEU A 7 -33.92 -9.44 9.88
CA LEU A 7 -32.65 -9.18 9.22
C LEU A 7 -31.58 -9.01 10.30
N ALA A 8 -30.72 -10.00 10.48
CA ALA A 8 -29.51 -9.86 11.28
C ALA A 8 -28.49 -9.02 10.49
N ALA A 9 -28.40 -7.74 10.80
CA ALA A 9 -27.34 -6.89 10.34
C ALA A 9 -26.04 -7.30 11.06
N ALA A 10 -25.17 -8.04 10.37
CA ALA A 10 -23.81 -8.28 10.81
C ALA A 10 -23.02 -6.96 10.70
N ALA A 11 -22.97 -6.22 11.80
CA ALA A 11 -22.09 -5.08 11.96
C ALA A 11 -20.64 -5.60 12.04
N LEU A 12 -19.95 -5.62 10.91
CA LEU A 12 -18.50 -5.73 10.85
C LEU A 12 -17.92 -4.43 11.42
N PHE A 13 -17.61 -4.44 12.70
CA PHE A 13 -16.77 -3.44 13.34
C PHE A 13 -15.36 -3.54 12.76
N TRP A 14 -15.12 -2.80 11.70
CA TRP A 14 -13.76 -2.48 11.28
C TRP A 14 -13.28 -1.37 12.20
N ALA A 15 -12.37 -1.72 13.11
CA ALA A 15 -11.63 -0.73 13.87
C ALA A 15 -10.92 0.18 12.86
N ALA A 16 -11.41 1.41 12.75
CA ALA A 16 -10.76 2.47 11.99
C ALA A 16 -9.50 2.87 12.76
N SER A 17 -8.40 2.15 12.54
CA SER A 17 -7.10 2.63 12.95
C SER A 17 -6.82 3.88 12.13
N ALA A 18 -6.82 5.04 12.77
CA ALA A 18 -6.40 6.29 12.15
C ALA A 18 -4.96 6.11 11.63
N LEU A 19 -4.80 6.02 10.32
CA LEU A 19 -3.51 5.86 9.66
C LEU A 19 -2.81 7.23 9.58
N PHE A 20 -2.43 7.75 10.75
CA PHE A 20 -1.41 8.78 10.85
C PHE A 20 -0.03 8.14 10.60
N ALA A 21 1.00 8.95 10.33
CA ALA A 21 2.36 8.45 10.33
C ALA A 21 2.62 7.78 11.67
N GLN A 22 2.97 6.49 11.63
CA GLN A 22 3.21 5.69 12.82
C GLN A 22 4.72 5.46 12.93
N ASP A 23 5.31 5.94 14.01
CA ASP A 23 6.68 5.64 14.36
C ASP A 23 6.71 4.36 15.23
N GLY A 24 7.65 3.47 14.97
CA GLY A 24 7.78 2.21 15.69
C GLY A 24 9.24 1.78 15.82
N THR A 25 9.48 0.83 16.73
CA THR A 25 10.78 0.18 16.90
C THR A 25 10.64 -1.30 16.56
N GLY A 26 11.46 -1.76 15.62
CA GLY A 26 11.43 -3.13 15.13
C GLY A 26 10.37 -3.36 14.04
N LEU A 27 10.79 -3.91 12.92
CA LEU A 27 9.90 -4.27 11.82
C LEU A 27 9.19 -5.58 12.18
N THR A 28 7.92 -5.50 12.54
CA THR A 28 7.05 -6.68 12.73
C THR A 28 6.59 -7.23 11.37
N GLU A 29 6.06 -8.46 11.34
CA GLU A 29 5.49 -9.03 10.10
C GLU A 29 4.43 -8.12 9.47
N GLU A 30 3.60 -7.45 10.28
CA GLU A 30 2.56 -6.53 9.81
C GLU A 30 3.11 -5.29 9.10
N VAL A 31 4.31 -4.85 9.50
CA VAL A 31 5.01 -3.73 8.87
C VAL A 31 5.80 -4.22 7.67
N PHE A 32 6.48 -5.34 7.84
CA PHE A 32 7.37 -5.93 6.84
C PHE A 32 6.63 -6.40 5.59
N TYR A 33 5.43 -6.97 5.75
CA TYR A 33 4.63 -7.49 4.65
C TYR A 33 3.39 -6.65 4.34
N LEU A 34 2.98 -6.61 3.06
CA LEU A 34 1.74 -5.95 2.64
C LEU A 34 0.48 -6.77 2.97
N MET A 35 0.61 -8.10 3.11
CA MET A 35 -0.48 -8.99 3.55
C MET A 35 -0.14 -9.57 4.93
N PRO A 36 -1.16 -9.87 5.77
CA PRO A 36 -0.92 -10.38 7.12
C PRO A 36 -0.18 -11.72 7.16
N LYS A 37 -0.26 -12.49 6.08
CA LYS A 37 0.39 -13.80 5.92
C LYS A 37 0.55 -14.16 4.46
N MET A 38 1.38 -15.14 4.16
CA MET A 38 1.41 -15.80 2.84
C MET A 38 0.02 -16.33 2.49
N ALA A 39 -0.47 -16.06 1.29
CA ALA A 39 -1.76 -16.51 0.81
C ALA A 39 -1.70 -16.87 -0.68
N ASN A 40 -2.68 -17.64 -1.14
CA ASN A 40 -2.75 -18.01 -2.54
C ASN A 40 -2.87 -16.78 -3.43
N GLY A 41 -2.04 -16.73 -4.45
CA GLY A 41 -1.99 -15.59 -5.34
C GLY A 41 -1.38 -15.90 -6.69
N SER A 42 -1.37 -14.87 -7.53
CA SER A 42 -0.82 -14.92 -8.89
C SER A 42 -0.04 -13.67 -9.21
N VAL A 43 1.12 -13.84 -9.82
CA VAL A 43 1.90 -12.77 -10.43
C VAL A 43 1.62 -12.78 -11.93
N TYR A 44 1.17 -11.64 -12.46
CA TYR A 44 0.82 -11.48 -13.86
C TYR A 44 1.91 -10.71 -14.61
N PHE A 45 2.20 -11.16 -15.80
CA PHE A 45 3.21 -10.59 -16.68
C PHE A 45 2.60 -10.26 -18.04
N ASN A 46 3.20 -9.34 -18.79
CA ASN A 46 2.76 -8.97 -20.14
C ASN A 46 3.29 -9.92 -21.24
N ASN A 47 4.32 -10.71 -20.95
CA ASN A 47 5.07 -11.51 -21.92
C ASN A 47 5.07 -13.03 -21.65
N ARG A 48 4.41 -13.48 -20.56
CA ARG A 48 4.35 -14.89 -20.18
C ARG A 48 3.11 -15.23 -19.37
N ALA A 49 2.84 -16.52 -19.18
CA ALA A 49 1.75 -16.99 -18.33
C ALA A 49 1.94 -16.54 -16.86
N PRO A 50 0.82 -16.33 -16.11
CA PRO A 50 0.90 -16.03 -14.70
C PRO A 50 1.61 -17.12 -13.89
N ALA A 51 2.39 -16.71 -12.89
CA ALA A 51 2.96 -17.60 -11.90
C ALA A 51 2.06 -17.62 -10.66
N ASN A 52 1.72 -18.83 -10.18
CA ASN A 52 0.81 -19.01 -9.06
C ASN A 52 1.53 -19.64 -7.86
N GLY A 53 1.14 -19.27 -6.64
CA GLY A 53 1.71 -19.85 -5.43
C GLY A 53 1.18 -19.21 -4.15
N ALA A 54 1.76 -19.61 -3.02
CA ALA A 54 1.61 -18.90 -1.77
C ALA A 54 2.52 -17.68 -1.78
N LEU A 55 1.93 -16.49 -1.81
CA LEU A 55 2.63 -15.23 -2.05
C LEU A 55 2.44 -14.25 -0.90
N ASN A 56 3.40 -13.36 -0.73
CA ASN A 56 3.27 -12.09 -0.02
C ASN A 56 4.13 -11.02 -0.74
N ILE A 57 4.08 -9.79 -0.30
CA ILE A 57 4.93 -8.72 -0.80
C ILE A 57 5.65 -8.11 0.39
N CYS A 58 6.98 -8.06 0.33
CA CYS A 58 7.78 -7.33 1.29
C CYS A 58 7.64 -5.82 1.02
N ALA A 59 7.17 -5.07 2.02
CA ALA A 59 7.00 -3.62 1.92
C ALA A 59 8.32 -2.85 2.08
N VAL A 60 9.38 -3.53 2.52
CA VAL A 60 10.69 -2.93 2.82
C VAL A 60 11.55 -2.89 1.56
N ASP A 61 11.71 -4.03 0.88
CA ASP A 61 12.52 -4.15 -0.34
C ASP A 61 11.69 -4.24 -1.63
N ASN A 62 10.36 -4.18 -1.50
CA ASN A 62 9.40 -4.22 -2.61
C ASN A 62 9.57 -5.46 -3.52
N THR A 63 9.81 -6.62 -2.91
CA THR A 63 9.89 -7.90 -3.62
C THR A 63 8.63 -8.73 -3.38
N VAL A 64 8.28 -9.55 -4.36
CA VAL A 64 7.28 -10.62 -4.16
C VAL A 64 7.97 -11.78 -3.47
N ARG A 65 7.44 -12.22 -2.33
CA ARG A 65 7.90 -13.38 -1.59
C ARG A 65 7.02 -14.58 -1.93
N TYR A 66 7.63 -15.75 -2.08
CA TYR A 66 6.92 -17.01 -2.32
C TYR A 66 7.61 -18.17 -1.63
N MET A 67 6.83 -19.23 -1.35
CA MET A 67 7.37 -20.44 -0.75
C MET A 67 7.69 -21.46 -1.83
N ASP A 68 8.92 -21.94 -1.84
CA ASP A 68 9.36 -23.06 -2.65
C ASP A 68 10.01 -24.13 -1.77
N HIS A 69 9.40 -25.34 -1.75
CA HIS A 69 9.86 -26.47 -0.93
C HIS A 69 10.17 -26.12 0.55
N GLY A 70 9.39 -25.20 1.14
CA GLY A 70 9.56 -24.77 2.54
C GLY A 70 10.60 -23.66 2.73
N THR A 71 11.18 -23.14 1.67
CA THR A 71 12.10 -22.00 1.69
C THR A 71 11.39 -20.75 1.12
N GLU A 72 11.51 -19.63 1.82
CA GLU A 72 11.04 -18.34 1.30
C GLU A 72 12.05 -17.81 0.28
N LEU A 73 11.56 -17.53 -0.91
CA LEU A 73 12.31 -16.92 -2.00
C LEU A 73 11.69 -15.59 -2.39
N SER A 74 12.44 -14.75 -3.12
CA SER A 74 12.01 -13.43 -3.56
C SER A 74 12.14 -13.24 -5.06
N VAL A 75 11.23 -12.43 -5.63
CA VAL A 75 11.27 -11.93 -7.01
C VAL A 75 11.17 -10.42 -6.99
N GLU A 76 12.12 -9.77 -7.65
CA GLU A 76 12.10 -8.32 -7.85
C GLU A 76 11.04 -7.90 -8.88
N ILE A 77 10.62 -6.64 -8.80
CA ILE A 77 9.78 -6.03 -9.83
C ILE A 77 10.61 -5.90 -11.11
N ASP A 78 10.09 -6.43 -12.20
CA ASP A 78 10.63 -6.24 -13.55
C ASP A 78 9.63 -5.54 -14.46
N ASP A 79 10.07 -5.05 -15.61
CA ASP A 79 9.26 -4.31 -16.58
C ASP A 79 8.14 -5.17 -17.22
N THR A 80 8.18 -6.48 -17.02
CA THR A 80 7.16 -7.40 -17.54
C THR A 80 6.05 -7.67 -16.55
N MET A 81 6.27 -7.39 -15.25
CA MET A 81 5.28 -7.60 -14.19
C MET A 81 4.19 -6.52 -14.25
N THR A 82 2.95 -6.94 -14.44
CA THR A 82 1.81 -6.02 -14.58
C THR A 82 1.01 -5.86 -13.29
N ARG A 83 0.85 -6.93 -12.52
CA ARG A 83 0.16 -6.92 -11.24
C ARG A 83 0.44 -8.20 -10.45
N VAL A 84 0.20 -8.12 -9.16
CA VAL A 84 0.15 -9.27 -8.24
C VAL A 84 -1.24 -9.29 -7.59
N VAL A 85 -1.87 -10.45 -7.54
CA VAL A 85 -3.16 -10.65 -6.87
C VAL A 85 -2.96 -11.68 -5.77
N ILE A 86 -3.24 -11.32 -4.52
CA ILE A 86 -3.10 -12.21 -3.36
C ILE A 86 -4.41 -12.18 -2.59
N ASP A 87 -5.07 -13.32 -2.47
CA ASP A 87 -6.36 -13.44 -1.78
C ASP A 87 -7.38 -12.37 -2.22
N GLY A 88 -7.46 -12.12 -3.54
CA GLY A 88 -8.33 -11.11 -4.14
C GLY A 88 -7.85 -9.66 -3.99
N VAL A 89 -6.80 -9.40 -3.25
CA VAL A 89 -6.18 -8.06 -3.14
C VAL A 89 -5.25 -7.83 -4.32
N ILE A 90 -5.43 -6.70 -5.00
CA ILE A 90 -4.65 -6.34 -6.19
C ILE A 90 -3.52 -5.40 -5.80
N PHE A 91 -2.31 -5.74 -6.22
CA PHE A 91 -1.13 -4.89 -6.13
C PHE A 91 -0.59 -4.61 -7.52
N VAL A 92 -0.21 -3.37 -7.77
CA VAL A 92 0.31 -2.91 -9.07
C VAL A 92 1.68 -2.28 -8.87
N PRO A 93 2.69 -2.70 -9.66
CA PRO A 93 4.00 -2.08 -9.60
C PRO A 93 3.96 -0.65 -10.16
N TYR A 94 4.60 0.28 -9.47
CA TYR A 94 4.73 1.68 -9.86
C TYR A 94 6.01 2.28 -9.28
N GLU A 95 6.91 2.77 -10.14
CA GLU A 95 8.19 3.37 -9.72
C GLU A 95 8.99 2.49 -8.73
N GLY A 96 9.09 1.18 -9.02
CA GLY A 96 9.85 0.22 -8.21
C GLY A 96 9.21 -0.19 -6.89
N VAL A 97 7.95 0.19 -6.63
CA VAL A 97 7.21 -0.20 -5.43
C VAL A 97 5.85 -0.79 -5.78
N PHE A 98 5.23 -1.51 -4.85
CA PHE A 98 3.86 -2.01 -5.01
C PHE A 98 2.84 -1.07 -4.39
N LEU A 99 1.79 -0.72 -5.15
CA LEU A 99 0.62 -0.01 -4.68
C LEU A 99 -0.56 -0.98 -4.56
N ARG A 100 -1.26 -0.96 -3.43
CA ARG A 100 -2.53 -1.67 -3.29
C ARG A 100 -3.61 -0.93 -4.07
N LEU A 101 -4.24 -1.60 -5.03
CA LEU A 101 -5.31 -1.03 -5.84
C LEU A 101 -6.69 -1.35 -5.25
N TYR A 102 -7.51 -0.35 -5.09
CA TYR A 102 -8.92 -0.40 -4.75
C TYR A 102 -9.71 0.01 -5.99
N PRO A 103 -10.25 -0.95 -6.76
CA PRO A 103 -11.05 -0.64 -7.95
C PRO A 103 -12.41 -0.08 -7.54
N PHE A 104 -12.84 0.98 -8.20
CA PHE A 104 -14.16 1.61 -8.04
C PHE A 104 -14.92 1.70 -9.38
N GLY A 105 -14.45 1.04 -10.40
CA GLY A 105 -15.00 0.94 -11.73
C GLY A 105 -14.11 0.04 -12.57
N GLU A 106 -14.44 -0.10 -13.85
CA GLU A 106 -13.71 -1.00 -14.75
C GLU A 106 -12.24 -0.57 -14.91
N ASP A 107 -12.00 0.71 -15.11
CA ASP A 107 -10.69 1.28 -15.40
C ASP A 107 -10.21 2.33 -14.37
N CYS A 108 -10.97 2.54 -13.31
CA CYS A 108 -10.71 3.58 -12.33
C CYS A 108 -10.66 3.05 -10.90
N GLY A 109 -9.85 3.70 -10.07
CA GLY A 109 -9.69 3.30 -8.68
C GLY A 109 -8.86 4.27 -7.86
N VAL A 110 -8.60 3.86 -6.65
CA VAL A 110 -7.64 4.49 -5.74
C VAL A 110 -6.52 3.50 -5.48
N ALA A 111 -5.29 3.93 -5.68
CA ALA A 111 -4.11 3.14 -5.35
C ALA A 111 -3.43 3.73 -4.11
N VAL A 112 -3.03 2.87 -3.19
CA VAL A 112 -2.40 3.28 -1.93
C VAL A 112 -1.01 2.68 -1.84
N ARG A 113 -0.01 3.56 -1.73
CA ARG A 113 1.37 3.22 -1.41
C ARG A 113 1.53 3.17 0.10
N ARG A 114 2.15 2.12 0.64
CA ARG A 114 2.70 2.10 1.99
C ARG A 114 4.15 2.57 1.89
N ASN A 115 4.49 3.63 2.61
CA ASN A 115 5.85 4.13 2.71
C ASN A 115 6.43 3.70 4.06
N ILE A 116 7.56 3.02 4.05
CA ILE A 116 8.31 2.68 5.24
C ILE A 116 9.64 3.40 5.14
N THR A 117 9.95 4.22 6.12
CA THR A 117 11.22 4.93 6.23
C THR A 117 11.94 4.39 7.45
N VAL A 118 13.08 3.78 7.24
CA VAL A 118 13.95 3.32 8.33
C VAL A 118 14.69 4.53 8.87
N MET A 119 14.63 4.69 10.19
CA MET A 119 15.35 5.74 10.91
C MET A 119 16.66 5.14 11.41
N ASN A 120 17.79 5.62 10.92
CA ASN A 120 19.07 5.26 11.51
C ASN A 120 19.24 6.03 12.81
N ASP A 121 19.37 5.33 13.93
CA ASP A 121 19.92 5.92 15.15
C ASP A 121 21.31 6.44 14.82
N GLY A 122 21.51 7.74 15.01
CA GLY A 122 22.63 8.51 14.52
C GLY A 122 23.95 7.76 14.56
N LYS A 123 24.66 7.76 13.43
CA LYS A 123 26.03 7.29 13.39
C LYS A 123 26.82 8.08 14.45
N THR A 124 27.42 7.38 15.40
CA THR A 124 28.46 7.94 16.24
C THR A 124 29.53 8.51 15.32
N ALA A 125 29.56 9.82 15.17
CA ALA A 125 30.62 10.47 14.40
C ALA A 125 31.96 10.08 15.00
N SER A 126 32.95 9.85 14.16
CA SER A 126 34.32 9.53 14.59
C SER A 126 34.84 10.69 15.44
N PHE A 127 34.69 10.69 16.74
CA PHE A 127 35.15 11.57 17.79
C PHE A 127 34.18 11.63 18.98
N GLY A 128 33.19 10.69 19.09
CA GLY A 128 32.31 10.62 20.25
C GLY A 128 31.31 11.76 20.42
N MET A 129 31.06 12.56 19.39
CA MET A 129 29.96 13.53 19.35
C MET A 129 28.72 12.87 18.79
N GLU A 130 27.63 12.85 19.56
CA GLU A 130 26.30 12.49 19.05
C GLU A 130 25.87 13.55 18.02
N SER A 131 25.84 13.16 16.76
CA SER A 131 25.25 14.00 15.71
C SER A 131 23.73 13.79 15.72
N ASN A 132 22.99 14.73 16.26
CA ASN A 132 21.52 14.77 16.24
C ASN A 132 20.94 15.08 14.85
N THR A 133 21.71 14.89 13.79
CA THR A 133 21.20 14.96 12.42
C THR A 133 20.59 13.60 12.10
N THR A 134 19.30 13.46 12.32
CA THR A 134 18.51 12.30 11.91
C THR A 134 18.58 12.24 10.37
N ALA A 135 19.56 11.49 9.86
CA ALA A 135 19.59 11.17 8.43
C ALA A 135 18.45 10.20 8.17
N VAL A 136 17.31 10.72 7.73
CA VAL A 136 16.21 9.93 7.19
C VAL A 136 16.74 9.34 5.89
N THR A 137 17.24 8.11 5.97
CA THR A 137 17.59 7.35 4.78
C THR A 137 16.31 6.67 4.33
N SER A 138 15.74 7.10 3.20
CA SER A 138 14.67 6.33 2.55
C SER A 138 15.19 4.90 2.32
N ILE A 139 14.30 3.90 2.38
CA ILE A 139 14.66 2.49 2.12
C ILE A 139 15.27 2.31 0.73
N GLU A 140 15.04 3.24 -0.20
CA GLU A 140 15.76 3.33 -1.47
C GLU A 140 17.29 3.26 -1.33
N GLY A 141 17.85 3.63 -0.15
CA GLY A 141 19.28 3.48 0.16
C GLY A 141 19.68 2.11 0.75
N PHE A 142 18.73 1.26 1.12
CA PHE A 142 18.99 -0.10 1.60
C PHE A 142 19.00 -1.15 0.49
N SER A 143 18.52 -0.81 -0.70
CA SER A 143 18.71 -1.64 -1.88
C SER A 143 20.19 -1.65 -2.27
N THR A 144 21.00 -2.31 -1.47
CA THR A 144 22.30 -2.79 -1.93
C THR A 144 21.95 -3.87 -2.94
N VAL A 145 22.20 -3.60 -4.20
CA VAL A 145 21.98 -4.49 -5.35
C VAL A 145 22.18 -5.95 -4.93
N GLY A 146 21.09 -6.74 -4.95
CA GLY A 146 21.13 -8.18 -4.71
C GLY A 146 21.04 -8.67 -3.27
N LYS A 147 20.77 -7.80 -2.26
CA LYS A 147 20.56 -8.25 -0.87
C LYS A 147 19.09 -8.17 -0.49
N THR A 148 18.47 -9.32 -0.35
CA THR A 148 17.11 -9.46 0.21
C THR A 148 17.12 -9.13 1.70
N PHE A 149 16.25 -8.22 2.11
CA PHE A 149 16.10 -7.86 3.53
C PHE A 149 15.31 -8.94 4.27
N THR A 150 15.78 -9.36 5.45
CA THR A 150 15.08 -10.34 6.28
C THR A 150 14.38 -9.68 7.47
N LEU A 151 13.31 -10.31 7.96
CA LEU A 151 12.57 -9.82 9.13
C LEU A 151 13.48 -9.77 10.38
N GLU A 152 14.41 -10.71 10.53
CA GLU A 152 15.36 -10.77 11.64
C GLU A 152 16.30 -9.55 11.63
N GLU A 153 16.77 -9.12 10.44
CA GLU A 153 17.59 -7.91 10.30
C GLU A 153 16.83 -6.64 10.70
N GLY A 154 15.50 -6.65 10.59
CA GLY A 154 14.62 -5.52 10.92
C GLY A 154 14.17 -5.45 12.39
N ALA A 155 14.46 -6.49 13.20
CA ALA A 155 13.84 -6.65 14.52
C ALA A 155 14.07 -5.50 15.52
N ASN A 156 15.10 -4.68 15.33
CA ASN A 156 15.43 -3.55 16.20
C ASN A 156 15.59 -2.22 15.46
N ILE A 157 15.16 -2.16 14.22
CA ILE A 157 15.32 -0.95 13.40
C ILE A 157 14.13 -0.03 13.62
N PRO A 158 14.33 1.22 14.11
CA PRO A 158 13.26 2.20 14.19
C PRO A 158 12.78 2.59 12.80
N TYR A 159 11.48 2.75 12.64
CA TYR A 159 10.87 3.08 11.37
C TYR A 159 9.74 4.11 11.53
N ARG A 160 9.45 4.79 10.42
CA ARG A 160 8.23 5.57 10.23
C ARG A 160 7.44 4.97 9.09
N MET A 161 6.17 4.67 9.34
CA MET A 161 5.24 4.19 8.33
C MET A 161 4.22 5.28 7.99
N SER A 162 3.99 5.49 6.71
CA SER A 162 2.95 6.39 6.22
C SER A 162 2.30 5.81 4.96
N HIS A 163 1.18 6.41 4.54
CA HIS A 163 0.47 5.98 3.35
C HIS A 163 0.26 7.17 2.42
N THR A 164 0.23 6.90 1.11
CA THR A 164 -0.03 7.91 0.09
C THR A 164 -1.05 7.38 -0.90
N ALA A 165 -2.15 8.11 -1.10
CA ALA A 165 -3.17 7.75 -2.07
C ALA A 165 -2.94 8.44 -3.42
N TYR A 166 -3.23 7.68 -4.48
CA TYR A 166 -3.20 8.11 -5.88
C TYR A 166 -4.54 7.80 -6.53
N VAL A 167 -4.93 8.59 -7.51
CA VAL A 167 -6.03 8.24 -8.42
C VAL A 167 -5.45 7.33 -9.51
N TYR A 168 -6.05 6.15 -9.69
CA TYR A 168 -5.69 5.19 -10.72
C TYR A 168 -6.69 5.25 -11.88
N ARG A 169 -6.20 5.34 -13.12
CA ARG A 169 -7.03 5.26 -14.31
C ARG A 169 -6.25 4.66 -15.48
N ASN A 170 -6.77 3.57 -16.07
CA ASN A 170 -6.22 2.93 -17.28
C ASN A 170 -4.70 2.70 -17.19
N GLY A 171 -4.21 2.11 -16.10
CA GLY A 171 -2.79 1.85 -15.90
C GLY A 171 -1.96 3.06 -15.42
N ASN A 172 -2.56 4.25 -15.33
CA ASN A 172 -1.84 5.46 -14.94
C ASN A 172 -2.15 5.87 -13.50
N PHE A 173 -1.12 6.26 -12.76
CA PHE A 173 -1.22 6.81 -11.41
C PHE A 173 -1.14 8.34 -11.48
N MET A 174 -2.07 9.01 -10.84
CA MET A 174 -2.18 10.46 -10.85
C MET A 174 -2.26 10.99 -9.42
N ALA A 175 -1.73 12.19 -9.21
CA ALA A 175 -1.89 12.88 -7.93
C ALA A 175 -3.37 13.02 -7.56
N LEU A 176 -3.67 12.90 -6.26
CA LEU A 176 -5.00 13.11 -5.73
C LEU A 176 -5.37 14.59 -5.86
N SER A 177 -6.27 14.88 -6.78
CA SER A 177 -6.78 16.24 -7.03
C SER A 177 -8.22 16.21 -7.49
N LYS A 178 -8.98 17.31 -7.27
CA LYS A 178 -10.34 17.49 -7.80
C LYS A 178 -10.44 17.11 -9.27
N LYS A 179 -9.54 17.66 -10.11
CA LYS A 179 -9.51 17.41 -11.56
C LYS A 179 -9.34 15.92 -11.91
N ASN A 180 -8.43 15.23 -11.24
CA ASN A 180 -8.15 13.82 -11.52
C ASN A 180 -9.27 12.92 -10.99
N LEU A 181 -9.84 13.24 -9.82
CA LEU A 181 -11.03 12.55 -9.29
C LEU A 181 -12.23 12.68 -10.24
N GLN A 182 -12.53 13.90 -10.72
CA GLN A 182 -13.63 14.11 -11.68
C GLN A 182 -13.41 13.43 -13.04
N LYS A 183 -12.15 13.27 -13.46
CA LYS A 183 -11.84 12.51 -14.68
C LYS A 183 -12.02 11.00 -14.47
N CYS A 184 -11.68 10.49 -13.30
CA CYS A 184 -11.80 9.09 -12.97
C CYS A 184 -13.25 8.70 -12.68
N PHE A 185 -13.99 9.57 -11.98
CA PHE A 185 -15.35 9.33 -11.51
C PHE A 185 -16.31 10.42 -12.05
N PRO A 186 -16.60 10.44 -13.37
CA PRO A 186 -17.42 11.48 -13.97
C PRO A 186 -18.86 11.49 -13.44
N GLU A 187 -19.40 10.33 -13.03
CA GLU A 187 -20.71 10.17 -12.42
C GLU A 187 -20.80 10.80 -11.03
N ALA A 188 -19.67 10.98 -10.37
CA ALA A 188 -19.58 11.58 -9.03
C ALA A 188 -19.18 13.07 -9.06
N LYS A 189 -19.17 13.69 -10.25
CA LYS A 189 -18.64 15.05 -10.45
C LYS A 189 -19.25 16.08 -9.49
N ASP A 190 -20.56 16.07 -9.30
CA ASP A 190 -21.25 17.05 -8.45
C ASP A 190 -20.91 16.87 -6.97
N LYS A 191 -20.80 15.61 -6.50
CA LYS A 191 -20.39 15.30 -5.12
C LYS A 191 -18.93 15.71 -4.87
N ILE A 192 -18.04 15.47 -5.84
CA ILE A 192 -16.64 15.91 -5.78
C ILE A 192 -16.57 17.44 -5.76
N GLU A 193 -17.35 18.11 -6.60
CA GLU A 193 -17.46 19.57 -6.64
C GLU A 193 -17.89 20.14 -5.28
N ALA A 194 -18.98 19.60 -4.70
CA ALA A 194 -19.50 20.00 -3.40
C ALA A 194 -18.43 19.85 -2.31
N TYR A 195 -17.74 18.70 -2.25
CA TYR A 195 -16.67 18.50 -1.28
C TYR A 195 -15.57 19.57 -1.38
N PHE A 196 -15.06 19.83 -2.59
CA PHE A 196 -13.99 20.81 -2.80
C PHE A 196 -14.44 22.27 -2.72
N SER A 197 -15.74 22.57 -2.69
CA SER A 197 -16.27 23.90 -2.37
C SER A 197 -16.12 24.22 -0.88
N GLU A 198 -16.22 23.20 -0.02
CA GLU A 198 -16.11 23.31 1.43
C GLU A 198 -14.67 23.06 1.93
N HIS A 199 -13.90 22.26 1.19
CA HIS A 199 -12.56 21.83 1.58
C HIS A 199 -11.54 22.21 0.49
N LYS A 200 -10.51 22.94 0.87
CA LYS A 200 -9.47 23.41 -0.10
C LYS A 200 -8.72 22.27 -0.76
N LYS A 201 -8.51 21.14 -0.06
CA LYS A 201 -7.79 19.97 -0.55
C LYS A 201 -8.27 18.70 0.16
N LEU A 202 -7.93 17.57 -0.44
CA LEU A 202 -8.02 16.25 0.17
C LEU A 202 -6.59 15.73 0.31
N GLU A 203 -6.18 15.45 1.55
CA GLU A 203 -4.81 15.01 1.82
C GLU A 203 -4.60 13.58 1.33
N ASN A 204 -3.56 13.35 0.54
CA ASN A 204 -3.22 12.03 0.02
C ASN A 204 -2.72 11.06 1.10
N SER A 205 -2.31 11.56 2.26
CA SER A 205 -1.94 10.76 3.43
C SER A 205 -3.15 10.23 4.21
N GLU A 206 -4.32 10.88 4.11
CA GLU A 206 -5.58 10.44 4.74
C GLU A 206 -6.27 9.33 3.92
N THR A 207 -5.56 8.24 3.66
CA THR A 207 -5.97 7.20 2.68
C THR A 207 -7.33 6.57 2.99
N GLN A 208 -7.67 6.34 4.26
CA GLN A 208 -8.97 5.80 4.65
C GLN A 208 -10.11 6.77 4.32
N LYS A 209 -9.92 8.06 4.61
CA LYS A 209 -10.88 9.12 4.26
C LYS A 209 -11.06 9.21 2.74
N VAL A 210 -9.96 9.12 1.97
CA VAL A 210 -10.02 9.10 0.50
C VAL A 210 -10.86 7.92 0.01
N LEU A 211 -10.60 6.72 0.51
CA LEU A 211 -11.33 5.50 0.13
C LEU A 211 -12.81 5.59 0.51
N GLN A 212 -13.12 6.10 1.71
CA GLN A 212 -14.49 6.31 2.17
C GLN A 212 -15.23 7.28 1.27
N LEU A 213 -14.67 8.48 1.01
CA LEU A 213 -15.25 9.48 0.15
C LEU A 213 -15.51 8.97 -1.27
N VAL A 214 -14.53 8.28 -1.88
CA VAL A 214 -14.71 7.73 -3.22
C VAL A 214 -15.82 6.68 -3.22
N ARG A 215 -15.91 5.83 -2.20
CA ARG A 215 -17.01 4.86 -2.04
C ARG A 215 -18.36 5.54 -1.95
N GLU A 216 -18.49 6.59 -1.12
CA GLU A 216 -19.74 7.37 -0.97
C GLU A 216 -20.13 8.08 -2.28
N TRP A 217 -19.15 8.58 -3.03
CA TRP A 217 -19.39 9.26 -4.30
C TRP A 217 -19.83 8.31 -5.42
N THR A 218 -19.23 7.12 -5.49
CA THR A 218 -19.51 6.12 -6.54
C THR A 218 -20.66 5.19 -6.19
N GLY A 219 -21.08 5.12 -4.92
CA GLY A 219 -22.15 4.23 -4.46
C GLY A 219 -21.74 2.76 -4.34
N ASN A 220 -20.44 2.47 -4.24
CA ASN A 220 -19.87 1.13 -4.08
C ASN A 220 -19.57 0.78 -2.63
#